data_cb7472ab570d5b3224baa3a91d27c88c
#
_entry.id   cb7472ab570d5b3224baa3a91d27c88c
#
_cell.length_a   1.000
_cell.length_b   1.000
_cell.length_c   1.000
_cell.angle_alpha   90.00
_cell.angle_beta   90.00
_cell.angle_gamma   90.00
#
_symmetry.space_group_name_H-M   'P 1'
#
loop_
_entity.id
_entity.type
_entity.pdbx_description
1 polymer ?
#
loop_
_entity_poly.entity_id
_entity_poly.type
_entity_poly.pdbx_seq_one_letter_code
_entity_poly.pdbx_strand_id
1 'polypeptide(L)'
;MTEIIEIKRKEFTVLEHLGEHSYKVERKGKIYFFKKYQDRSSFERFVNNYRRLKITALNIPKLYLFDKNQLISVVDFIEGPTMLDELLKADITNEEIYKQLLQQEWCMRRERIRIDFHPEYFKYDGKKLFYLPFIMGPFESNYNFTMVDFRLWFPTKQFSAYVKSKGLDFDDARVGNEYAVNKQMALIAVKYYL
;
A
#
# COMPACT_ATOMS: atom_id res chain seq x y z
N MET A 1 27.05 15.36 -9.52
CA MET A 1 26.29 15.44 -10.80
C MET A 1 24.87 15.02 -10.52
N THR A 2 23.90 15.79 -10.98
CA THR A 2 22.48 15.43 -10.84
C THR A 2 22.16 14.38 -11.91
N GLU A 3 21.69 13.22 -11.49
CA GLU A 3 21.29 12.15 -12.42
C GLU A 3 19.94 12.52 -13.08
N ILE A 4 19.88 12.41 -14.40
CA ILE A 4 18.67 12.71 -15.19
C ILE A 4 18.25 11.46 -15.94
N ILE A 5 16.97 11.12 -15.89
CA ILE A 5 16.36 10.03 -16.66
C ILE A 5 15.43 10.64 -17.70
N GLU A 6 15.60 10.27 -18.96
CA GLU A 6 14.72 10.70 -20.06
C GLU A 6 13.74 9.58 -20.44
N ILE A 7 12.43 9.90 -20.52
CA ILE A 7 11.38 8.98 -20.97
C ILE A 7 10.44 9.74 -21.91
N LYS A 8 10.30 9.27 -23.14
CA LYS A 8 9.40 9.89 -24.12
C LYS A 8 9.63 11.41 -24.26
N ARG A 9 10.88 11.83 -24.33
CA ARG A 9 11.31 13.24 -24.42
C ARG A 9 10.93 14.06 -23.18
N LYS A 10 10.76 13.42 -22.04
CA LYS A 10 10.52 14.07 -20.75
C LYS A 10 11.67 13.75 -19.81
N GLU A 11 12.32 14.78 -19.30
CA GLU A 11 13.40 14.68 -18.33
C GLU A 11 12.85 14.62 -16.89
N PHE A 12 13.44 13.76 -16.09
CA PHE A 12 13.18 13.60 -14.66
C PHE A 12 14.51 13.65 -13.93
N THR A 13 14.57 14.47 -12.90
CA THR A 13 15.70 14.55 -11.99
C THR A 13 15.58 13.47 -10.93
N VAL A 14 16.60 12.61 -10.78
CA VAL A 14 16.64 11.62 -9.69
C VAL A 14 16.95 12.32 -8.38
N LEU A 15 16.06 12.16 -7.41
CA LEU A 15 16.23 12.70 -6.06
C LEU A 15 16.78 11.64 -5.10
N GLU A 16 16.34 10.38 -5.25
CA GLU A 16 16.66 9.30 -4.34
C GLU A 16 16.52 7.94 -5.03
N HIS A 17 17.43 7.02 -4.75
CA HIS A 17 17.36 5.62 -5.13
C HIS A 17 16.59 4.85 -4.06
N LEU A 18 15.41 4.30 -4.40
CA LEU A 18 14.54 3.54 -3.48
C LEU A 18 14.76 2.03 -3.57
N GLY A 19 15.57 1.60 -4.53
CA GLY A 19 15.92 0.21 -4.80
C GLY A 19 16.67 0.11 -6.13
N GLU A 20 17.06 -1.11 -6.53
CA GLU A 20 17.89 -1.36 -7.71
C GLU A 20 17.33 -0.72 -8.99
N HIS A 21 16.00 -0.72 -9.16
CA HIS A 21 15.34 -0.20 -10.35
C HIS A 21 14.17 0.74 -10.01
N SER A 22 14.21 1.36 -8.83
CA SER A 22 13.14 2.22 -8.33
C SER A 22 13.71 3.52 -7.80
N TYR A 23 13.11 4.64 -8.20
CA TYR A 23 13.64 5.97 -7.92
C TYR A 23 12.51 6.93 -7.50
N LYS A 24 12.84 7.81 -6.57
CA LYS A 24 12.08 9.04 -6.33
C LYS A 24 12.61 10.07 -7.31
N VAL A 25 11.75 10.59 -8.17
CA VAL A 25 12.16 11.53 -9.23
C VAL A 25 11.30 12.78 -9.20
N GLU A 26 11.86 13.91 -9.64
CA GLU A 26 11.17 15.19 -9.76
C GLU A 26 11.03 15.59 -11.21
N ARG A 27 9.91 16.21 -11.56
CA ARG A 27 9.70 16.89 -12.81
C ARG A 27 8.74 18.07 -12.65
N LYS A 28 9.20 19.27 -12.98
CA LYS A 28 8.42 20.53 -12.92
C LYS A 28 7.81 20.77 -11.53
N GLY A 29 8.59 20.57 -10.46
CA GLY A 29 8.18 20.77 -9.08
C GLY A 29 7.26 19.68 -8.51
N LYS A 30 7.02 18.60 -9.27
CA LYS A 30 6.20 17.47 -8.81
C LYS A 30 7.03 16.21 -8.65
N ILE A 31 6.79 15.47 -7.57
CA ILE A 31 7.50 14.25 -7.22
C ILE A 31 6.75 13.03 -7.74
N TYR A 32 7.50 12.06 -8.24
CA TYR A 32 6.99 10.81 -8.80
C TYR A 32 7.79 9.62 -8.30
N PHE A 33 7.14 8.45 -8.26
CA PHE A 33 7.79 7.16 -8.15
C PHE A 33 8.02 6.59 -9.55
N PHE A 34 9.28 6.38 -9.87
CA PHE A 34 9.73 5.76 -11.10
C PHE A 34 10.10 4.30 -10.83
N LYS A 35 9.70 3.40 -11.72
CA LYS A 35 10.10 1.99 -11.69
C LYS A 35 10.44 1.49 -13.09
N LYS A 36 11.61 0.87 -13.21
CA LYS A 36 12.01 0.09 -14.40
C LYS A 36 11.82 -1.40 -14.08
N TYR A 37 11.16 -2.13 -14.95
CA TYR A 37 10.91 -3.55 -14.80
C TYR A 37 12.00 -4.35 -15.47
N GLN A 38 12.39 -5.49 -14.88
CA GLN A 38 13.45 -6.35 -15.40
C GLN A 38 13.03 -7.06 -16.67
N ASP A 39 11.74 -7.39 -16.79
CA ASP A 39 11.21 -8.15 -17.89
C ASP A 39 9.82 -7.65 -18.32
N ARG A 40 9.43 -8.05 -19.55
CA ARG A 40 8.17 -7.66 -20.17
C ARG A 40 6.95 -8.20 -19.42
N SER A 41 7.03 -9.42 -18.87
CA SER A 41 5.93 -10.05 -18.14
C SER A 41 5.59 -9.27 -16.89
N SER A 42 6.60 -8.89 -16.10
CA SER A 42 6.45 -8.07 -14.89
C SER A 42 5.86 -6.69 -15.21
N PHE A 43 6.30 -6.07 -16.31
CA PHE A 43 5.73 -4.80 -16.76
C PHE A 43 4.27 -4.94 -17.20
N GLU A 44 3.93 -5.95 -18.02
CA GLU A 44 2.56 -6.18 -18.49
C GLU A 44 1.62 -6.53 -17.31
N ARG A 45 2.10 -7.29 -16.33
CA ARG A 45 1.38 -7.55 -15.07
C ARG A 45 1.05 -6.26 -14.34
N PHE A 46 2.02 -5.35 -14.18
CA PHE A 46 1.76 -4.04 -13.58
C PHE A 46 0.68 -3.28 -14.35
N VAL A 47 0.79 -3.16 -15.68
CA VAL A 47 -0.16 -2.41 -16.51
C VAL A 47 -1.57 -2.98 -16.40
N ASN A 48 -1.71 -4.30 -16.42
CA ASN A 48 -2.99 -4.98 -16.30
C ASN A 48 -3.60 -4.80 -14.92
N ASN A 49 -2.80 -4.98 -13.86
CA ASN A 49 -3.23 -4.77 -12.48
C ASN A 49 -3.64 -3.32 -12.24
N TYR A 50 -2.82 -2.36 -12.69
CA TYR A 50 -3.15 -0.94 -12.58
C TYR A 50 -4.50 -0.61 -13.22
N ARG A 51 -4.76 -1.12 -14.43
CA ARG A 51 -6.02 -0.88 -15.13
C ARG A 51 -7.23 -1.43 -14.37
N ARG A 52 -7.09 -2.63 -13.80
CA ARG A 52 -8.16 -3.26 -13.01
C ARG A 52 -8.38 -2.52 -11.68
N LEU A 53 -7.32 -2.18 -10.96
CA LEU A 53 -7.42 -1.46 -9.69
C LEU A 53 -7.97 -0.03 -9.87
N LYS A 54 -7.63 0.64 -10.98
CA LYS A 54 -8.08 2.00 -11.27
C LYS A 54 -9.60 2.15 -11.40
N ILE A 55 -10.31 1.11 -11.81
CA ILE A 55 -11.77 1.14 -11.94
C ILE A 55 -12.51 0.78 -10.65
N THR A 56 -11.78 0.40 -9.60
CA THR A 56 -12.32 0.15 -8.27
C THR A 56 -12.31 1.44 -7.43
N ALA A 57 -12.90 1.38 -6.24
CA ALA A 57 -12.83 2.47 -5.27
C ALA A 57 -11.52 2.51 -4.46
N LEU A 58 -10.55 1.64 -4.79
CA LEU A 58 -9.24 1.63 -4.14
C LEU A 58 -8.45 2.91 -4.49
N ASN A 59 -7.96 3.61 -3.50
CA ASN A 59 -7.05 4.72 -3.74
C ASN A 59 -5.68 4.17 -4.14
N ILE A 60 -5.24 4.44 -5.35
CA ILE A 60 -3.91 4.09 -5.86
C ILE A 60 -3.20 5.34 -6.39
N PRO A 61 -1.86 5.40 -6.37
CA PRO A 61 -1.10 6.46 -6.99
C PRO A 61 -1.48 6.62 -8.47
N LYS A 62 -1.66 7.86 -8.91
CA LYS A 62 -2.05 8.13 -10.30
C LYS A 62 -0.90 7.84 -11.24
N LEU A 63 -1.15 7.08 -12.31
CA LEU A 63 -0.19 6.84 -13.37
C LEU A 63 0.01 8.12 -14.19
N TYR A 64 1.24 8.62 -14.21
CA TYR A 64 1.64 9.77 -15.02
C TYR A 64 1.99 9.35 -16.44
N LEU A 65 2.84 8.32 -16.59
CA LEU A 65 3.18 7.71 -17.86
C LEU A 65 3.70 6.28 -17.70
N PHE A 66 3.71 5.54 -18.78
CA PHE A 66 4.48 4.31 -18.92
C PHE A 66 5.09 4.20 -20.32
N ASP A 67 6.19 3.47 -20.43
CA ASP A 67 6.87 3.16 -21.69
C ASP A 67 7.04 1.64 -21.84
N LYS A 68 6.45 1.09 -22.90
CA LYS A 68 6.50 -0.35 -23.18
C LYS A 68 7.84 -0.82 -23.75
N ASN A 69 8.58 0.08 -24.42
CA ASN A 69 9.86 -0.27 -25.02
C ASN A 69 10.96 -0.29 -23.97
N GLN A 70 10.92 0.66 -23.04
CA GLN A 70 11.87 0.77 -21.94
C GLN A 70 11.44 -0.01 -20.69
N LEU A 71 10.23 -0.57 -20.67
CA LEU A 71 9.63 -1.28 -19.53
C LEU A 71 9.57 -0.40 -18.26
N ILE A 72 9.07 0.81 -18.40
CA ILE A 72 9.08 1.82 -17.33
C ILE A 72 7.65 2.24 -16.97
N SER A 73 7.41 2.47 -15.70
CA SER A 73 6.24 3.19 -15.19
C SER A 73 6.63 4.36 -14.31
N VAL A 74 5.85 5.44 -14.37
CA VAL A 74 5.97 6.61 -13.49
C VAL A 74 4.59 6.91 -12.91
N VAL A 75 4.47 6.85 -11.59
CA VAL A 75 3.24 7.15 -10.86
C VAL A 75 3.48 8.30 -9.89
N ASP A 76 2.41 8.93 -9.40
CA ASP A 76 2.54 9.95 -8.35
C ASP A 76 3.25 9.34 -7.13
N PHE A 77 4.16 10.09 -6.52
CA PHE A 77 4.82 9.69 -5.28
C PHE A 77 3.92 10.06 -4.09
N ILE A 78 3.62 9.11 -3.24
CA ILE A 78 2.90 9.34 -2.00
C ILE A 78 3.91 9.57 -0.89
N GLU A 79 3.99 10.77 -0.36
CA GLU A 79 4.90 11.15 0.72
C GLU A 79 4.52 10.47 2.04
N GLY A 80 5.44 10.51 2.99
CA GLY A 80 5.25 9.99 4.34
C GLY A 80 5.65 8.52 4.51
N PRO A 81 5.60 8.03 5.75
CA PRO A 81 5.89 6.66 6.11
C PRO A 81 4.79 5.70 5.64
N THR A 82 5.10 4.41 5.64
CA THR A 82 4.07 3.37 5.49
C THR A 82 3.23 3.26 6.77
N MET A 83 2.06 2.64 6.67
CA MET A 83 1.25 2.38 7.87
C MET A 83 1.93 1.40 8.81
N LEU A 84 2.82 0.52 8.32
CA LEU A 84 3.67 -0.31 9.17
C LEU A 84 4.64 0.55 9.99
N ASP A 85 5.33 1.51 9.36
CA ASP A 85 6.24 2.42 10.05
C ASP A 85 5.54 3.25 11.12
N GLU A 86 4.27 3.64 10.88
CA GLU A 86 3.45 4.33 11.89
C GLU A 86 3.07 3.42 13.05
N LEU A 87 2.62 2.18 12.76
CA LEU A 87 2.27 1.19 13.79
C LEU A 87 3.46 0.76 14.64
N LEU A 88 4.66 0.77 14.10
CA LEU A 88 5.88 0.50 14.87
C LEU A 88 6.15 1.58 15.92
N LYS A 89 5.74 2.83 15.66
CA LYS A 89 5.94 3.96 16.58
C LYS A 89 4.80 4.08 17.59
N ALA A 90 3.55 4.00 17.14
CA ALA A 90 2.37 4.22 17.97
C ALA A 90 1.14 3.50 17.38
N ASP A 91 0.11 3.35 18.20
CA ASP A 91 -1.17 2.81 17.74
C ASP A 91 -1.91 3.83 16.87
N ILE A 92 -2.59 3.34 15.84
CA ILE A 92 -3.40 4.19 14.97
C ILE A 92 -4.64 4.65 15.76
N THR A 93 -4.74 5.95 16.00
CA THR A 93 -5.89 6.58 16.67
C THR A 93 -6.87 7.24 15.68
N ASN A 94 -6.45 7.46 14.44
CA ASN A 94 -7.27 8.07 13.41
C ASN A 94 -8.25 7.06 12.81
N GLU A 95 -9.50 7.11 13.25
CA GLU A 95 -10.56 6.21 12.79
C GLU A 95 -10.84 6.29 11.27
N GLU A 96 -10.53 7.41 10.61
CA GLU A 96 -10.71 7.57 9.17
C GLU A 96 -9.85 6.57 8.37
N ILE A 97 -8.69 6.17 8.90
CA ILE A 97 -7.83 5.15 8.30
C ILE A 97 -8.56 3.79 8.29
N TYR A 98 -9.13 3.38 9.42
CA TYR A 98 -9.88 2.14 9.52
C TYR A 98 -11.14 2.13 8.64
N LYS A 99 -11.86 3.25 8.61
CA LYS A 99 -13.01 3.43 7.74
C LYS A 99 -12.65 3.23 6.26
N GLN A 100 -11.59 3.90 5.80
CA GLN A 100 -11.15 3.76 4.41
C GLN A 100 -10.63 2.35 4.12
N LEU A 101 -9.92 1.72 5.06
CA LEU A 101 -9.44 0.34 4.94
C LEU A 101 -10.62 -0.64 4.72
N LEU A 102 -11.64 -0.56 5.57
CA LEU A 102 -12.83 -1.42 5.48
C LEU A 102 -13.65 -1.15 4.20
N GLN A 103 -13.81 0.12 3.82
CA GLN A 103 -14.47 0.49 2.57
C GLN A 103 -13.73 -0.06 1.34
N GLN A 104 -12.40 -0.01 1.35
CA GLN A 104 -11.58 -0.55 0.27
C GLN A 104 -11.69 -2.08 0.21
N GLU A 105 -11.66 -2.77 1.35
CA GLU A 105 -11.87 -4.23 1.40
C GLU A 105 -13.25 -4.61 0.86
N TRP A 106 -14.30 -3.93 1.30
CA TRP A 106 -15.66 -4.17 0.80
C TRP A 106 -15.76 -4.01 -0.72
N CYS A 107 -15.15 -2.95 -1.28
CA CYS A 107 -15.09 -2.73 -2.72
C CYS A 107 -14.34 -3.84 -3.45
N MET A 108 -13.18 -4.28 -2.92
CA MET A 108 -12.39 -5.35 -3.51
C MET A 108 -13.17 -6.67 -3.53
N ARG A 109 -13.87 -6.98 -2.45
CA ARG A 109 -14.73 -8.17 -2.36
C ARG A 109 -15.85 -8.13 -3.38
N ARG A 110 -16.53 -6.98 -3.53
CA ARG A 110 -17.61 -6.79 -4.51
C ARG A 110 -17.11 -6.98 -5.96
N GLU A 111 -15.93 -6.47 -6.26
CA GLU A 111 -15.33 -6.60 -7.60
C GLU A 111 -14.59 -7.94 -7.81
N ARG A 112 -14.66 -8.86 -6.84
CA ARG A 112 -13.95 -10.15 -6.85
C ARG A 112 -12.46 -10.02 -7.12
N ILE A 113 -11.85 -9.04 -6.47
CA ILE A 113 -10.41 -8.80 -6.50
C ILE A 113 -9.88 -9.03 -5.10
N ARG A 114 -8.75 -9.73 -4.98
CA ARG A 114 -8.00 -9.84 -3.74
C ARG A 114 -6.73 -9.00 -3.83
N ILE A 115 -6.50 -8.20 -2.80
CA ILE A 115 -5.22 -7.59 -2.50
C ILE A 115 -4.84 -7.96 -1.06
N ASP A 116 -3.56 -7.88 -0.73
CA ASP A 116 -3.11 -8.07 0.64
C ASP A 116 -3.20 -6.73 1.38
N PHE A 117 -3.94 -6.71 2.48
CA PHE A 117 -4.13 -5.51 3.30
C PHE A 117 -3.07 -5.39 4.40
N HIS A 118 -1.81 -5.68 4.06
CA HIS A 118 -0.69 -5.55 4.99
C HIS A 118 -0.31 -4.08 5.16
N PRO A 119 -0.05 -3.60 6.40
CA PRO A 119 0.20 -2.18 6.66
C PRO A 119 1.35 -1.56 5.86
N GLU A 120 2.40 -2.33 5.52
CA GLU A 120 3.50 -1.84 4.68
C GLU A 120 3.10 -1.47 3.25
N TYR A 121 1.97 -1.97 2.78
CA TYR A 121 1.46 -1.68 1.44
C TYR A 121 0.64 -0.41 1.37
N PHE A 122 0.42 0.24 2.49
CA PHE A 122 -0.42 1.42 2.57
C PHE A 122 0.34 2.64 3.08
N LYS A 123 -0.01 3.81 2.54
CA LYS A 123 0.38 5.13 3.05
C LYS A 123 -0.84 6.02 3.20
N TYR A 124 -0.85 6.83 4.24
CA TYR A 124 -1.89 7.82 4.49
C TYR A 124 -1.32 9.23 4.30
N ASP A 125 -1.89 10.01 3.38
CA ASP A 125 -1.43 11.38 3.06
C ASP A 125 -2.08 12.47 3.92
N GLY A 126 -2.74 12.09 5.02
CA GLY A 126 -3.55 12.97 5.87
C GLY A 126 -5.02 13.04 5.46
N LYS A 127 -5.37 12.51 4.29
CA LYS A 127 -6.74 12.53 3.75
C LYS A 127 -7.17 11.17 3.18
N LYS A 128 -6.27 10.50 2.47
CA LYS A 128 -6.55 9.24 1.76
C LYS A 128 -5.55 8.16 2.13
N LEU A 129 -6.07 6.94 2.28
CA LEU A 129 -5.27 5.74 2.44
C LEU A 129 -5.00 5.14 1.06
N PHE A 130 -3.72 5.15 0.63
CA PHE A 130 -3.28 4.69 -0.68
C PHE A 130 -2.68 3.29 -0.60
N TYR A 131 -3.09 2.41 -1.53
CA TYR A 131 -2.46 1.11 -1.77
C TYR A 131 -1.35 1.25 -2.83
N LEU A 132 -0.14 0.79 -2.53
CA LEU A 132 1.06 1.07 -3.32
C LEU A 132 1.51 -0.04 -4.29
N PRO A 133 1.40 -1.36 -3.94
CA PRO A 133 2.09 -2.40 -4.71
C PRO A 133 1.55 -2.68 -6.09
N PHE A 134 0.29 -2.33 -6.39
CA PHE A 134 -0.43 -2.72 -7.62
C PHE A 134 -0.43 -4.25 -7.86
N ILE A 135 -0.43 -5.03 -6.77
CA ILE A 135 -0.44 -6.49 -6.81
C ILE A 135 -1.87 -6.98 -6.54
N MET A 136 -2.29 -7.97 -7.29
CA MET A 136 -3.57 -8.66 -7.08
C MET A 136 -3.33 -10.16 -7.02
N GLY A 137 -3.99 -10.82 -6.09
CA GLY A 137 -4.08 -12.27 -5.98
C GLY A 137 -5.37 -12.86 -6.57
N PRO A 138 -5.47 -14.19 -6.63
CA PRO A 138 -6.73 -14.85 -6.95
C PRO A 138 -7.78 -14.54 -5.89
N PHE A 139 -9.03 -14.33 -6.32
CA PHE A 139 -10.12 -14.09 -5.40
C PHE A 139 -10.49 -15.38 -4.65
N GLU A 140 -10.59 -15.28 -3.35
CA GLU A 140 -11.00 -16.37 -2.45
C GLU A 140 -12.29 -15.95 -1.73
N SER A 141 -13.40 -16.63 -2.01
CA SER A 141 -14.72 -16.28 -1.44
C SER A 141 -14.81 -16.50 0.07
N ASN A 142 -14.01 -17.40 0.61
CA ASN A 142 -13.93 -17.74 2.04
C ASN A 142 -12.86 -16.96 2.80
N TYR A 143 -12.14 -16.04 2.14
CA TYR A 143 -11.15 -15.19 2.80
C TYR A 143 -11.84 -14.25 3.80
N ASN A 144 -11.40 -14.32 5.04
CA ASN A 144 -11.93 -13.48 6.12
C ASN A 144 -10.92 -12.40 6.49
N PHE A 145 -11.09 -11.23 5.89
CA PHE A 145 -10.24 -10.06 6.11
C PHE A 145 -10.12 -9.70 7.60
N THR A 146 -11.24 -9.69 8.35
CA THR A 146 -11.25 -9.28 9.75
C THR A 146 -10.47 -10.23 10.66
N MET A 147 -10.37 -11.50 10.28
CA MET A 147 -9.64 -12.51 11.04
C MET A 147 -8.17 -12.62 10.65
N VAL A 148 -7.80 -12.13 9.48
CA VAL A 148 -6.44 -12.26 8.93
C VAL A 148 -5.76 -10.88 8.88
N ASP A 149 -6.01 -10.10 7.85
CA ASP A 149 -5.24 -8.88 7.59
C ASP A 149 -5.61 -7.73 8.53
N PHE A 150 -6.88 -7.61 8.95
CA PHE A 150 -7.30 -6.52 9.83
C PHE A 150 -6.60 -6.55 11.19
N ARG A 151 -6.26 -7.75 11.68
CA ARG A 151 -5.49 -7.93 12.92
C ARG A 151 -4.08 -7.34 12.85
N LEU A 152 -3.52 -7.20 11.66
CA LEU A 152 -2.21 -6.59 11.45
C LEU A 152 -2.22 -5.05 11.61
N TRP A 153 -3.40 -4.46 11.78
CA TRP A 153 -3.56 -3.00 11.99
C TRP A 153 -3.72 -2.63 13.47
N PHE A 154 -3.50 -3.58 14.37
CA PHE A 154 -3.58 -3.40 15.82
C PHE A 154 -2.38 -4.07 16.49
N PRO A 155 -1.97 -3.63 17.70
CA PRO A 155 -0.87 -4.24 18.44
C PRO A 155 -1.26 -5.60 19.02
N THR A 156 -1.45 -6.58 18.15
CA THR A 156 -1.81 -7.96 18.47
C THR A 156 -0.57 -8.86 18.52
N LYS A 157 -0.72 -10.07 19.08
CA LYS A 157 0.31 -11.12 18.95
C LYS A 157 0.61 -11.45 17.49
N GLN A 158 -0.41 -11.42 16.62
CA GLN A 158 -0.25 -11.67 15.19
C GLN A 158 0.56 -10.55 14.53
N PHE A 159 0.31 -9.28 14.89
CA PHE A 159 1.10 -8.15 14.42
C PHE A 159 2.56 -8.26 14.88
N SER A 160 2.82 -8.55 16.17
CA SER A 160 4.17 -8.76 16.68
C SER A 160 4.91 -9.88 15.91
N ALA A 161 4.26 -11.04 15.72
CA ALA A 161 4.85 -12.13 14.96
C ALA A 161 5.13 -11.75 13.50
N TYR A 162 4.21 -11.00 12.87
CA TYR A 162 4.37 -10.48 11.51
C TYR A 162 5.57 -9.53 11.40
N VAL A 163 5.71 -8.56 12.30
CA VAL A 163 6.84 -7.62 12.32
C VAL A 163 8.17 -8.36 12.49
N LYS A 164 8.24 -9.29 13.45
CA LYS A 164 9.43 -10.12 13.69
C LYS A 164 9.80 -11.00 12.49
N SER A 165 8.81 -11.51 11.74
CA SER A 165 9.07 -12.27 10.51
C SER A 165 9.70 -11.44 9.40
N LYS A 166 9.60 -10.10 9.47
CA LYS A 166 10.26 -9.14 8.57
C LYS A 166 11.66 -8.74 9.05
N GLY A 167 12.14 -9.27 10.17
CA GLY A 167 13.40 -8.87 10.78
C GLY A 167 13.36 -7.49 11.45
N LEU A 168 12.16 -7.00 11.78
CA LEU A 168 11.96 -5.73 12.46
C LEU A 168 11.70 -5.95 13.95
N ASP A 169 12.07 -4.99 14.78
CA ASP A 169 11.82 -5.01 16.21
C ASP A 169 10.41 -4.47 16.53
N PHE A 170 9.76 -5.12 17.48
CA PHE A 170 8.51 -4.65 18.05
C PHE A 170 8.50 -4.88 19.57
N ASP A 171 8.14 -3.85 20.32
CA ASP A 171 8.00 -3.94 21.78
C ASP A 171 6.76 -4.75 22.15
N ASP A 172 6.94 -5.98 22.63
CA ASP A 172 5.86 -6.86 23.03
C ASP A 172 5.05 -6.33 24.22
N ALA A 173 5.56 -5.37 24.99
CA ALA A 173 4.79 -4.70 26.06
C ALA A 173 3.61 -3.88 25.45
N ARG A 174 3.67 -3.53 24.19
CA ARG A 174 2.57 -2.88 23.46
C ARG A 174 1.49 -3.86 23.00
N VAL A 175 1.72 -5.17 23.06
CA VAL A 175 0.68 -6.14 22.69
C VAL A 175 -0.49 -6.01 23.63
N GLY A 176 -1.61 -5.53 23.10
CA GLY A 176 -2.82 -5.29 23.87
C GLY A 176 -3.46 -6.57 24.41
N ASN A 177 -4.31 -6.42 25.43
CA ASN A 177 -5.16 -7.51 25.88
C ASN A 177 -6.05 -7.97 24.74
N GLU A 178 -6.02 -9.25 24.41
CA GLU A 178 -6.70 -9.81 23.23
C GLU A 178 -8.21 -9.53 23.22
N TYR A 179 -8.86 -9.60 24.39
CA TYR A 179 -10.28 -9.28 24.51
C TYR A 179 -10.55 -7.79 24.18
N ALA A 180 -9.75 -6.89 24.73
CA ALA A 180 -9.90 -5.45 24.50
C ALA A 180 -9.68 -5.09 23.02
N VAL A 181 -8.66 -5.65 22.40
CA VAL A 181 -8.36 -5.44 20.97
C VAL A 181 -9.48 -6.02 20.10
N ASN A 182 -9.94 -7.24 20.36
CA ASN A 182 -11.04 -7.85 19.61
C ASN A 182 -12.34 -7.03 19.72
N LYS A 183 -12.63 -6.49 20.92
CA LYS A 183 -13.78 -5.60 21.14
C LYS A 183 -13.65 -4.31 20.32
N GLN A 184 -12.48 -3.69 20.31
CA GLN A 184 -12.21 -2.49 19.51
C GLN A 184 -12.37 -2.78 18.00
N MET A 185 -11.78 -3.86 17.51
CA MET A 185 -11.91 -4.30 16.12
C MET A 185 -13.37 -4.52 15.72
N ALA A 186 -14.14 -5.19 16.59
CA ALA A 186 -15.56 -5.44 16.37
C ALA A 186 -16.38 -4.14 16.30
N LEU A 187 -16.12 -3.19 17.20
CA LEU A 187 -16.78 -1.88 17.20
C LEU A 187 -16.49 -1.09 15.91
N ILE A 188 -15.24 -1.07 15.46
CA ILE A 188 -14.84 -0.43 14.22
C ILE A 188 -15.50 -1.13 13.01
N ALA A 189 -15.47 -2.46 12.96
CA ALA A 189 -16.08 -3.23 11.89
C ALA A 189 -17.61 -2.99 11.81
N VAL A 190 -18.32 -3.02 12.94
CA VAL A 190 -19.77 -2.72 12.98
C VAL A 190 -20.05 -1.30 12.51
N LYS A 191 -19.22 -0.33 12.93
CA LYS A 191 -19.40 1.09 12.59
C LYS A 191 -19.26 1.39 11.10
N TYR A 192 -18.38 0.68 10.39
CA TYR A 192 -17.97 1.06 9.02
C TYR A 192 -18.19 -0.03 7.96
N TYR A 193 -18.49 -1.26 8.34
CA TYR A 193 -18.65 -2.40 7.41
C TYR A 193 -20.11 -2.83 7.23
N LEU A 194 -20.99 -2.53 8.20
CA LEU A 194 -22.44 -2.79 8.17
C LEU A 194 -23.20 -1.51 7.83
#